data_5e07ddadde7dcc7653d04dcdd2931127
#
_entry.id   5e07ddadde7dcc7653d04dcdd2931127
#
_cell.length_a   1.000
_cell.length_b   1.000
_cell.length_c   1.000
_cell.angle_alpha   90.00
_cell.angle_beta   90.00
_cell.angle_gamma   90.00
#
_symmetry.space_group_name_H-M   'P 1'
#
loop_
_entity.id
_entity.type
_entity.pdbx_description
1 polymer ?
#
loop_
_entity_poly.entity_id
_entity_poly.type
_entity_poly.pdbx_seq_one_letter_code
_entity_poly.pdbx_strand_id
1 'polypeptide(L)'
;MNVLIVGPSWLGDAVMMGSLIRRLKARAPADRVTVLAPAYLEGVLRRMPGVDATLTNPFAHGALQLGARWRFGRSLRGRFEQAIVLPQSLKSALIPAFAGIPVRIGFVGEARYGLLTDARRLDEARLPRMVDRFNLLAETPGVAEPEAALDPQLAADTADVAATLAKFDLQPRRPAVALCIGAEYGPAKRWPAAHFAALARRLAAQGVDAWLLGAAGDAPIGAEIEALAPGAAINLIGRTTLGDAVDLIAAATAVVSNDSGLMHVAAALDRPLVALYGSSSPVFTPPLTSKATILSLNLACSPCFERRCPLGHFNCLNQLEPDRVWTALQPALAPTS
;
A
#
# COMPACT_ATOMS: atom_id res chain seq x y z
N MET A 1 -24.26 5.97 -11.05
CA MET A 1 -24.48 4.61 -10.46
C MET A 1 -23.89 4.54 -9.08
N ASN A 2 -24.35 3.56 -8.25
CA ASN A 2 -23.67 3.21 -7.01
C ASN A 2 -22.80 1.97 -7.26
N VAL A 3 -21.50 2.13 -7.14
CA VAL A 3 -20.52 1.08 -7.41
C VAL A 3 -19.95 0.57 -6.10
N LEU A 4 -19.99 -0.75 -5.88
CA LEU A 4 -19.32 -1.42 -4.77
C LEU A 4 -17.96 -1.95 -5.24
N ILE A 5 -16.87 -1.55 -4.64
CA ILE A 5 -15.58 -2.21 -4.82
C ILE A 5 -15.34 -3.15 -3.64
N VAL A 6 -15.26 -4.45 -3.90
CA VAL A 6 -14.74 -5.40 -2.92
C VAL A 6 -13.21 -5.27 -2.96
N GLY A 7 -12.69 -4.55 -1.97
CA GLY A 7 -11.28 -4.16 -1.92
C GLY A 7 -10.36 -5.30 -1.46
N PRO A 8 -9.06 -5.15 -1.71
CA PRO A 8 -8.04 -6.06 -1.22
C PRO A 8 -7.84 -5.91 0.29
N SER A 9 -7.14 -6.89 0.89
CA SER A 9 -6.78 -6.83 2.30
C SER A 9 -5.37 -6.29 2.56
N TRP A 10 -4.51 -6.20 1.56
CA TRP A 10 -3.16 -5.66 1.70
C TRP A 10 -3.15 -4.15 1.49
N LEU A 11 -2.40 -3.42 2.34
CA LEU A 11 -2.30 -1.96 2.28
C LEU A 11 -1.80 -1.46 0.92
N GLY A 12 -0.74 -2.08 0.38
CA GLY A 12 -0.19 -1.69 -0.93
C GLY A 12 -1.22 -1.84 -2.06
N ASP A 13 -1.92 -2.98 -2.09
CA ASP A 13 -2.98 -3.22 -3.08
C ASP A 13 -4.14 -2.25 -2.89
N ALA A 14 -4.50 -1.92 -1.63
CA ALA A 14 -5.55 -0.94 -1.34
C ALA A 14 -5.17 0.46 -1.85
N VAL A 15 -3.91 0.87 -1.74
CA VAL A 15 -3.45 2.13 -2.32
C VAL A 15 -3.44 2.07 -3.85
N MET A 16 -2.93 0.99 -4.45
CA MET A 16 -2.93 0.81 -5.92
C MET A 16 -4.35 0.76 -6.51
N MET A 17 -5.35 0.28 -5.76
CA MET A 17 -6.77 0.36 -6.13
C MET A 17 -7.22 1.82 -6.39
N GLY A 18 -6.56 2.80 -5.80
CA GLY A 18 -6.82 4.23 -6.04
C GLY A 18 -6.73 4.62 -7.52
N SER A 19 -5.89 3.95 -8.32
CA SER A 19 -5.81 4.15 -9.77
C SER A 19 -7.12 3.76 -10.47
N LEU A 20 -7.70 2.61 -10.12
CA LEU A 20 -9.00 2.15 -10.59
C LEU A 20 -10.11 3.17 -10.23
N ILE A 21 -10.12 3.63 -8.98
CA ILE A 21 -11.14 4.58 -8.50
C ILE A 21 -11.05 5.90 -9.27
N ARG A 22 -9.84 6.43 -9.46
CA ARG A 22 -9.62 7.63 -10.27
C ARG A 22 -10.12 7.46 -11.72
N ARG A 23 -9.90 6.29 -12.31
CA ARG A 23 -10.40 5.97 -13.65
C ARG A 23 -11.92 5.93 -13.70
N LEU A 24 -12.58 5.29 -12.74
CA LEU A 24 -14.03 5.27 -12.64
C LEU A 24 -14.59 6.70 -12.52
N LYS A 25 -14.00 7.52 -11.65
CA LYS A 25 -14.41 8.92 -11.46
C LYS A 25 -14.12 9.80 -12.68
N ALA A 26 -13.04 9.56 -13.41
CA ALA A 26 -12.75 10.29 -14.65
C ALA A 26 -13.78 10.01 -15.74
N ARG A 27 -14.29 8.77 -15.84
CA ARG A 27 -15.30 8.37 -16.82
C ARG A 27 -16.72 8.77 -16.42
N ALA A 28 -17.01 8.68 -15.13
CA ALA A 28 -18.35 8.96 -14.59
C ALA A 28 -18.25 9.70 -13.23
N PRO A 29 -18.01 11.01 -13.20
CA PRO A 29 -17.79 11.77 -11.96
C PRO A 29 -18.94 11.69 -10.96
N ALA A 30 -20.17 11.52 -11.47
CA ALA A 30 -21.38 11.41 -10.64
C ALA A 30 -21.58 10.02 -9.99
N ASP A 31 -20.84 9.01 -10.41
CA ASP A 31 -20.93 7.68 -9.82
C ASP A 31 -20.41 7.69 -8.38
N ARG A 32 -21.16 7.02 -7.50
CA ARG A 32 -20.77 6.89 -6.09
C ARG A 32 -20.01 5.58 -5.87
N VAL A 33 -18.78 5.69 -5.40
CA VAL A 33 -17.90 4.56 -5.14
C VAL A 33 -17.88 4.25 -3.65
N THR A 34 -18.31 3.05 -3.29
CA THR A 34 -18.22 2.51 -1.93
C THR A 34 -17.20 1.38 -1.91
N VAL A 35 -16.25 1.42 -0.98
CA VAL A 35 -15.22 0.38 -0.83
C VAL A 35 -15.53 -0.51 0.37
N LEU A 36 -15.65 -1.81 0.16
CA LEU A 36 -15.76 -2.84 1.18
C LEU A 36 -14.37 -3.41 1.46
N ALA A 37 -13.81 -3.11 2.63
CA ALA A 37 -12.45 -3.51 3.00
C ALA A 37 -12.32 -3.76 4.54
N PRO A 38 -11.24 -4.40 5.02
CA PRO A 38 -10.98 -4.53 6.44
C PRO A 38 -10.94 -3.19 7.17
N ALA A 39 -11.40 -3.15 8.42
CA ALA A 39 -11.51 -1.93 9.22
C ALA A 39 -10.18 -1.15 9.34
N TYR A 40 -9.05 -1.84 9.44
CA TYR A 40 -7.76 -1.17 9.61
C TYR A 40 -7.34 -0.31 8.40
N LEU A 41 -7.92 -0.54 7.20
CA LEU A 41 -7.66 0.26 6.00
C LEU A 41 -8.47 1.57 5.96
N GLU A 42 -9.42 1.77 6.87
CA GLU A 42 -10.32 2.93 6.85
C GLU A 42 -9.55 4.27 6.86
N GLY A 43 -8.47 4.36 7.65
CA GLY A 43 -7.63 5.55 7.74
C GLY A 43 -7.00 5.97 6.40
N VAL A 44 -6.75 5.02 5.49
CA VAL A 44 -6.26 5.28 4.13
C VAL A 44 -7.42 5.53 3.17
N LEU A 45 -8.47 4.72 3.23
CA LEU A 45 -9.60 4.83 2.30
C LEU A 45 -10.33 6.17 2.39
N ARG A 46 -10.46 6.74 3.61
CA ARG A 46 -11.04 8.07 3.80
C ARG A 46 -10.21 9.20 3.19
N ARG A 47 -8.91 8.97 3.00
CA ARG A 47 -7.97 9.93 2.40
C ARG A 47 -7.79 9.72 0.90
N MET A 48 -8.51 8.75 0.31
CA MET A 48 -8.41 8.40 -1.11
C MET A 48 -9.45 9.19 -1.92
N PRO A 49 -9.05 10.14 -2.78
CA PRO A 49 -9.98 10.88 -3.62
C PRO A 49 -10.82 9.94 -4.48
N GLY A 50 -12.14 10.20 -4.50
CA GLY A 50 -13.09 9.40 -5.26
C GLY A 50 -13.73 8.25 -4.47
N VAL A 51 -13.30 7.95 -3.26
CA VAL A 51 -14.04 7.09 -2.32
C VAL A 51 -15.14 7.92 -1.66
N ASP A 52 -16.40 7.62 -1.94
CA ASP A 52 -17.54 8.33 -1.37
C ASP A 52 -18.02 7.72 -0.04
N ALA A 53 -17.76 6.42 0.17
CA ALA A 53 -18.11 5.71 1.39
C ALA A 53 -17.24 4.47 1.59
N THR A 54 -17.13 4.04 2.84
CA THR A 54 -16.47 2.79 3.22
C THR A 54 -17.45 1.86 3.92
N LEU A 55 -17.28 0.56 3.70
CA LEU A 55 -17.95 -0.51 4.43
C LEU A 55 -16.91 -1.43 5.03
N THR A 56 -17.05 -1.70 6.32
CA THR A 56 -16.17 -2.66 6.98
C THR A 56 -16.50 -4.09 6.56
N ASN A 57 -15.51 -4.80 6.04
CA ASN A 57 -15.58 -6.23 5.81
C ASN A 57 -15.38 -6.96 7.16
N PRO A 58 -16.42 -7.59 7.73
CA PRO A 58 -16.32 -8.20 9.05
C PRO A 58 -15.65 -9.58 9.06
N PHE A 59 -15.23 -10.07 7.88
CA PHE A 59 -14.75 -11.45 7.75
C PHE A 59 -13.24 -11.53 7.86
N ALA A 60 -12.75 -12.38 8.77
CA ALA A 60 -11.33 -12.66 8.92
C ALA A 60 -10.75 -13.30 7.66
N HIS A 61 -9.46 -13.06 7.44
CA HIS A 61 -8.71 -13.68 6.35
C HIS A 61 -8.76 -15.22 6.50
N GLY A 62 -8.95 -15.93 5.39
CA GLY A 62 -9.05 -17.41 5.38
C GLY A 62 -10.46 -17.96 5.64
N ALA A 63 -11.29 -17.31 6.46
CA ALA A 63 -12.59 -17.84 6.87
C ALA A 63 -13.65 -17.75 5.76
N LEU A 64 -14.36 -18.87 5.49
CA LEU A 64 -15.47 -18.89 4.52
C LEU A 64 -16.72 -18.24 5.09
N GLN A 65 -17.18 -18.64 6.27
CA GLN A 65 -18.33 -18.12 7.00
C GLN A 65 -19.59 -17.88 6.12
N LEU A 66 -20.01 -18.89 5.35
CA LEU A 66 -21.01 -18.76 4.29
C LEU A 66 -22.33 -18.12 4.75
N GLY A 67 -22.89 -18.56 5.87
CA GLY A 67 -24.15 -18.00 6.41
C GLY A 67 -24.03 -16.54 6.84
N ALA A 68 -22.88 -16.14 7.41
CA ALA A 68 -22.63 -14.75 7.77
C ALA A 68 -22.46 -13.87 6.53
N ARG A 69 -21.76 -14.35 5.50
CA ARG A 69 -21.64 -13.66 4.21
C ARG A 69 -22.98 -13.51 3.50
N TRP A 70 -23.82 -14.54 3.58
CA TRP A 70 -25.18 -14.49 3.04
C TRP A 70 -26.00 -13.38 3.72
N ARG A 71 -26.03 -13.35 5.08
CA ARG A 71 -26.74 -12.29 5.82
C ARG A 71 -26.20 -10.90 5.49
N PHE A 72 -24.88 -10.75 5.49
CA PHE A 72 -24.23 -9.47 5.15
C PHE A 72 -24.53 -9.06 3.72
N GLY A 73 -24.40 -9.95 2.74
CA GLY A 73 -24.77 -9.65 1.34
C GLY A 73 -26.23 -9.24 1.21
N ARG A 74 -27.13 -9.97 1.87
CA ARG A 74 -28.58 -9.63 1.89
C ARG A 74 -28.87 -8.24 2.46
N SER A 75 -28.11 -7.76 3.43
CA SER A 75 -28.27 -6.39 3.97
C SER A 75 -27.84 -5.29 2.98
N LEU A 76 -27.12 -5.65 1.93
CA LEU A 76 -26.68 -4.72 0.88
C LEU A 76 -27.60 -4.72 -0.36
N ARG A 77 -28.69 -5.48 -0.36
CA ARG A 77 -29.63 -5.57 -1.49
C ARG A 77 -30.18 -4.21 -1.90
N GLY A 78 -30.23 -3.96 -3.22
CA GLY A 78 -30.78 -2.76 -3.80
C GLY A 78 -29.94 -1.48 -3.60
N ARG A 79 -28.75 -1.62 -3.02
CA ARG A 79 -27.87 -0.46 -2.73
C ARG A 79 -26.89 -0.15 -3.85
N PHE A 80 -26.59 -1.11 -4.71
CA PHE A 80 -25.56 -1.01 -5.73
C PHE A 80 -26.02 -1.59 -7.06
N GLU A 81 -25.67 -0.94 -8.15
CA GLU A 81 -25.92 -1.38 -9.52
C GLU A 81 -24.76 -2.22 -10.06
N GLN A 82 -23.55 -1.96 -9.56
CA GLN A 82 -22.32 -2.62 -10.02
C GLN A 82 -21.44 -3.00 -8.84
N ALA A 83 -20.74 -4.13 -8.96
CA ALA A 83 -19.66 -4.52 -8.07
C ALA A 83 -18.40 -4.86 -8.86
N ILE A 84 -17.23 -4.37 -8.41
CA ILE A 84 -15.92 -4.75 -8.91
C ILE A 84 -15.22 -5.53 -7.80
N VAL A 85 -14.83 -6.77 -8.08
CA VAL A 85 -14.28 -7.71 -7.09
C VAL A 85 -12.79 -7.89 -7.36
N LEU A 86 -11.93 -7.17 -6.61
CA LEU A 86 -10.49 -7.18 -6.82
C LEU A 86 -9.82 -8.48 -6.31
N PRO A 87 -10.12 -9.01 -5.11
CA PRO A 87 -9.55 -10.28 -4.70
C PRO A 87 -10.08 -11.44 -5.55
N GLN A 88 -9.20 -12.38 -5.92
CA GLN A 88 -9.55 -13.49 -6.82
C GLN A 88 -10.16 -14.70 -6.12
N SER A 89 -10.41 -14.64 -4.81
CA SER A 89 -11.00 -15.75 -4.06
C SER A 89 -12.51 -15.89 -4.30
N LEU A 90 -13.01 -17.13 -4.29
CA LEU A 90 -14.45 -17.43 -4.38
C LEU A 90 -15.26 -16.67 -3.32
N LYS A 91 -14.78 -16.66 -2.08
CA LYS A 91 -15.46 -16.01 -0.95
C LYS A 91 -15.64 -14.50 -1.10
N SER A 92 -14.78 -13.80 -1.85
CA SER A 92 -14.93 -12.36 -2.11
C SER A 92 -16.08 -12.05 -3.07
N ALA A 93 -16.39 -12.95 -4.00
CA ALA A 93 -17.50 -12.81 -4.94
C ALA A 93 -18.88 -13.17 -4.32
N LEU A 94 -18.91 -13.89 -3.18
CA LEU A 94 -20.17 -14.29 -2.52
C LEU A 94 -20.97 -13.08 -2.03
N ILE A 95 -20.32 -12.04 -1.49
CA ILE A 95 -21.02 -10.88 -0.93
C ILE A 95 -21.83 -10.16 -2.01
N PRO A 96 -21.25 -9.70 -3.13
CA PRO A 96 -22.03 -9.05 -4.18
C PRO A 96 -23.05 -9.98 -4.86
N ALA A 97 -22.76 -11.28 -4.95
CA ALA A 97 -23.74 -12.25 -5.46
C ALA A 97 -24.95 -12.38 -4.54
N PHE A 98 -24.76 -12.51 -3.22
CA PHE A 98 -25.85 -12.57 -2.23
C PHE A 98 -26.60 -11.23 -2.10
N ALA A 99 -25.95 -10.11 -2.37
CA ALA A 99 -26.59 -8.80 -2.48
C ALA A 99 -27.49 -8.71 -3.72
N GLY A 100 -27.34 -9.61 -4.69
CA GLY A 100 -28.09 -9.56 -5.97
C GLY A 100 -27.67 -8.40 -6.85
N ILE A 101 -26.43 -7.93 -6.74
CA ILE A 101 -25.91 -6.84 -7.58
C ILE A 101 -25.89 -7.33 -9.03
N PRO A 102 -26.56 -6.61 -9.97
CA PRO A 102 -26.77 -7.13 -11.33
C PRO A 102 -25.45 -7.25 -12.13
N VAL A 103 -24.55 -6.30 -12.00
CA VAL A 103 -23.25 -6.33 -12.70
C VAL A 103 -22.13 -6.63 -11.68
N ARG A 104 -21.45 -7.76 -11.85
CA ARG A 104 -20.40 -8.22 -10.95
C ARG A 104 -19.16 -8.59 -11.75
N ILE A 105 -18.19 -7.67 -11.73
CA ILE A 105 -16.96 -7.71 -12.54
C ILE A 105 -15.81 -8.27 -11.70
N GLY A 106 -14.98 -9.13 -12.28
CA GLY A 106 -13.77 -9.63 -11.62
C GLY A 106 -13.02 -10.64 -12.48
N PHE A 107 -11.78 -10.95 -12.09
CA PHE A 107 -11.03 -11.99 -12.76
C PHE A 107 -11.50 -13.38 -12.32
N VAL A 108 -11.45 -14.33 -13.23
CA VAL A 108 -11.69 -15.74 -12.93
C VAL A 108 -10.54 -16.25 -12.05
N GLY A 109 -10.87 -16.66 -10.85
CA GLY A 109 -10.02 -17.35 -9.89
C GLY A 109 -10.89 -18.34 -9.11
N GLU A 110 -10.36 -19.30 -8.41
CA GLU A 110 -11.09 -20.24 -7.54
C GLU A 110 -12.50 -20.65 -8.04
N ALA A 111 -12.64 -20.93 -9.33
CA ALA A 111 -13.87 -21.42 -9.98
C ALA A 111 -15.16 -20.61 -9.69
N ARG A 112 -15.08 -19.29 -9.54
CA ARG A 112 -16.22 -18.41 -9.23
C ARG A 112 -17.11 -18.04 -10.42
N TYR A 113 -17.23 -18.95 -11.38
CA TYR A 113 -18.19 -18.86 -12.49
C TYR A 113 -19.62 -18.81 -11.94
N GLY A 114 -20.48 -17.96 -12.50
CA GLY A 114 -21.85 -17.75 -12.04
C GLY A 114 -21.98 -16.78 -10.84
N LEU A 115 -20.93 -16.60 -10.03
CA LEU A 115 -20.89 -15.54 -9.02
C LEU A 115 -20.56 -14.18 -9.63
N LEU A 116 -19.75 -14.16 -10.67
CA LEU A 116 -19.46 -12.99 -11.49
C LEU A 116 -20.36 -13.02 -12.73
N THR A 117 -20.85 -11.85 -13.17
CA THR A 117 -21.60 -11.68 -14.43
C THR A 117 -20.70 -11.25 -15.58
N ASP A 118 -19.58 -10.57 -15.26
CA ASP A 118 -18.48 -10.25 -16.15
C ASP A 118 -17.20 -10.89 -15.57
N ALA A 119 -17.00 -12.15 -15.93
CA ALA A 119 -15.89 -12.97 -15.46
C ALA A 119 -14.73 -12.92 -16.46
N ARG A 120 -13.69 -12.16 -16.14
CA ARG A 120 -12.54 -11.93 -17.03
C ARG A 120 -11.40 -12.92 -16.76
N ARG A 121 -10.68 -13.30 -17.79
CA ARG A 121 -9.44 -14.08 -17.64
C ARG A 121 -8.27 -13.12 -17.50
N LEU A 122 -7.42 -13.34 -16.49
CA LEU A 122 -6.19 -12.59 -16.31
C LEU A 122 -5.09 -13.19 -17.17
N ASP A 123 -4.50 -12.38 -18.03
CA ASP A 123 -3.24 -12.66 -18.71
C ASP A 123 -2.12 -11.94 -17.98
N GLU A 124 -1.39 -12.67 -17.12
CA GLU A 124 -0.34 -12.09 -16.27
C GLU A 124 0.89 -11.65 -17.09
N ALA A 125 1.15 -12.29 -18.22
CA ALA A 125 2.26 -11.92 -19.09
C ALA A 125 2.00 -10.58 -19.80
N ARG A 126 0.74 -10.35 -20.20
CA ARG A 126 0.31 -9.09 -20.81
C ARG A 126 0.16 -7.97 -19.76
N LEU A 127 -0.26 -8.31 -18.55
CA LEU A 127 -0.48 -7.37 -17.43
C LEU A 127 0.50 -7.65 -16.28
N PRO A 128 1.79 -7.33 -16.47
CA PRO A 128 2.81 -7.59 -15.45
C PRO A 128 2.63 -6.72 -14.20
N ARG A 129 2.02 -5.53 -14.32
CA ARG A 129 1.81 -4.62 -13.18
C ARG A 129 0.47 -4.87 -12.50
N MET A 130 0.46 -4.91 -11.16
CA MET A 130 -0.77 -5.09 -10.38
C MET A 130 -1.80 -3.97 -10.65
N VAL A 131 -1.34 -2.73 -10.79
CA VAL A 131 -2.22 -1.57 -11.04
C VAL A 131 -2.97 -1.71 -12.37
N ASP A 132 -2.34 -2.27 -13.43
CA ASP A 132 -2.99 -2.48 -14.72
C ASP A 132 -4.05 -3.59 -14.65
N ARG A 133 -3.79 -4.62 -13.82
CA ARG A 133 -4.79 -5.65 -13.52
C ARG A 133 -6.04 -5.03 -12.90
N PHE A 134 -5.89 -4.13 -11.94
CA PHE A 134 -7.03 -3.42 -11.34
C PHE A 134 -7.74 -2.54 -12.37
N ASN A 135 -7.00 -1.75 -13.14
CA ASN A 135 -7.58 -0.84 -14.14
C ASN A 135 -8.32 -1.57 -15.25
N LEU A 136 -7.87 -2.77 -15.64
CA LEU A 136 -8.60 -3.56 -16.64
C LEU A 136 -10.05 -3.86 -16.20
N LEU A 137 -10.32 -3.98 -14.90
CA LEU A 137 -11.68 -4.22 -14.40
C LEU A 137 -12.61 -3.01 -14.54
N ALA A 138 -12.09 -1.81 -14.80
CA ALA A 138 -12.87 -0.62 -15.15
C ALA A 138 -13.17 -0.53 -16.65
N GLU A 139 -12.50 -1.30 -17.49
CA GLU A 139 -12.68 -1.26 -18.94
C GLU A 139 -13.98 -1.95 -19.37
N THR A 140 -14.44 -1.66 -20.57
CA THR A 140 -15.54 -2.39 -21.20
C THR A 140 -15.14 -3.86 -21.45
N PRO A 141 -16.11 -4.79 -21.43
CA PRO A 141 -15.83 -6.19 -21.77
C PRO A 141 -15.15 -6.31 -23.14
N GLY A 142 -14.14 -7.21 -23.24
CA GLY A 142 -13.38 -7.46 -24.46
C GLY A 142 -12.13 -6.59 -24.66
N VAL A 143 -11.93 -5.55 -23.86
CA VAL A 143 -10.66 -4.81 -23.84
C VAL A 143 -9.57 -5.70 -23.24
N ALA A 144 -8.45 -5.84 -23.95
CA ALA A 144 -7.34 -6.70 -23.54
C ALA A 144 -6.30 -5.99 -22.65
N GLU A 145 -6.16 -4.68 -22.81
CA GLU A 145 -5.23 -3.83 -22.04
C GLU A 145 -5.94 -2.55 -21.60
N PRO A 146 -5.77 -2.12 -20.35
CA PRO A 146 -6.35 -0.86 -19.90
C PRO A 146 -5.60 0.31 -20.52
N GLU A 147 -6.22 1.47 -20.54
CA GLU A 147 -5.50 2.73 -20.74
C GLU A 147 -4.42 2.88 -19.66
N ALA A 148 -3.43 3.77 -19.87
CA ALA A 148 -2.36 4.04 -18.91
C ALA A 148 -2.91 4.29 -17.50
N ALA A 149 -2.30 3.67 -16.50
CA ALA A 149 -2.72 3.82 -15.12
C ALA A 149 -2.59 5.29 -14.67
N LEU A 150 -3.60 5.77 -13.97
CA LEU A 150 -3.53 7.04 -13.25
C LEU A 150 -2.84 6.77 -11.90
N ASP A 151 -1.84 7.56 -11.53
CA ASP A 151 -1.17 7.37 -10.24
C ASP A 151 -2.17 7.45 -9.08
N PRO A 152 -2.16 6.50 -8.14
CA PRO A 152 -2.97 6.60 -6.93
C PRO A 152 -2.67 7.89 -6.18
N GLN A 153 -3.68 8.45 -5.53
CA GLN A 153 -3.53 9.66 -4.73
C GLN A 153 -4.12 9.46 -3.34
N LEU A 154 -3.46 10.06 -2.36
CA LEU A 154 -3.99 10.25 -1.02
C LEU A 154 -3.93 11.74 -0.68
N ALA A 155 -4.93 12.21 0.05
CA ALA A 155 -4.97 13.56 0.60
C ALA A 155 -4.70 13.50 2.11
N ALA A 156 -3.83 14.37 2.61
CA ALA A 156 -3.64 14.57 4.03
C ALA A 156 -4.17 15.97 4.39
N ASP A 157 -5.06 16.03 5.37
CA ASP A 157 -5.56 17.29 5.88
C ASP A 157 -4.51 17.93 6.80
N THR A 158 -4.29 19.23 6.68
CA THR A 158 -3.29 19.95 7.48
C THR A 158 -3.60 19.94 8.97
N ALA A 159 -4.88 19.93 9.35
CA ALA A 159 -5.29 19.85 10.74
C ALA A 159 -5.05 18.44 11.32
N ASP A 160 -5.34 17.39 10.55
CA ASP A 160 -5.05 16.01 10.95
C ASP A 160 -3.54 15.80 11.12
N VAL A 161 -2.73 16.32 10.18
CA VAL A 161 -1.26 16.26 10.24
C VAL A 161 -0.76 16.98 11.50
N ALA A 162 -1.25 18.20 11.79
CA ALA A 162 -0.84 18.95 12.97
C ALA A 162 -1.24 18.21 14.28
N ALA A 163 -2.44 17.64 14.33
CA ALA A 163 -2.91 16.87 15.48
C ALA A 163 -2.05 15.60 15.68
N THR A 164 -1.68 14.92 14.60
CA THR A 164 -0.84 13.73 14.66
C THR A 164 0.59 14.06 15.13
N LEU A 165 1.19 15.15 14.63
CA LEU A 165 2.49 15.62 15.13
C LEU A 165 2.45 15.95 16.63
N ALA A 166 1.42 16.69 17.07
CA ALA A 166 1.23 17.01 18.49
C ALA A 166 1.02 15.74 19.34
N LYS A 167 0.24 14.77 18.87
CA LYS A 167 0.00 13.49 19.56
C LYS A 167 1.29 12.75 19.90
N PHE A 168 2.31 12.84 19.04
CA PHE A 168 3.59 12.16 19.21
C PHE A 168 4.72 13.09 19.67
N ASP A 169 4.42 14.34 20.06
CA ASP A 169 5.40 15.36 20.46
C ASP A 169 6.50 15.59 19.42
N LEU A 170 6.12 15.62 18.14
CA LEU A 170 7.05 15.82 17.02
C LEU A 170 7.10 17.30 16.62
N GLN A 171 8.32 17.78 16.32
CA GLN A 171 8.54 19.19 16.00
C GLN A 171 8.23 19.49 14.52
N PRO A 172 7.17 20.26 14.20
CA PRO A 172 6.71 20.47 12.83
C PRO A 172 7.69 21.27 11.94
N ARG A 173 8.63 21.99 12.53
CA ARG A 173 9.62 22.82 11.81
C ARG A 173 10.95 22.11 11.55
N ARG A 174 11.14 20.92 12.11
CA ARG A 174 12.36 20.15 11.92
C ARG A 174 12.20 19.23 10.73
N PRO A 175 13.15 19.20 9.77
CA PRO A 175 13.07 18.24 8.68
C PRO A 175 13.12 16.82 9.22
N ALA A 176 12.30 15.94 8.67
CA ALA A 176 12.20 14.56 9.11
C ALA A 176 12.16 13.59 7.95
N VAL A 177 12.75 12.41 8.13
CA VAL A 177 12.67 11.28 7.19
C VAL A 177 11.89 10.14 7.85
N ALA A 178 10.81 9.72 7.20
CA ALA A 178 10.08 8.53 7.62
C ALA A 178 10.82 7.28 7.14
N LEU A 179 11.24 6.44 8.08
CA LEU A 179 11.88 5.15 7.83
C LEU A 179 10.85 4.05 8.00
N CYS A 180 10.27 3.56 6.90
CA CYS A 180 9.25 2.50 6.90
C CYS A 180 9.94 1.13 6.90
N ILE A 181 10.24 0.63 8.08
CA ILE A 181 11.11 -0.54 8.29
C ILE A 181 10.40 -1.88 8.11
N GLY A 182 9.07 -1.89 8.19
CA GLY A 182 8.26 -3.09 8.14
C GLY A 182 8.17 -3.72 6.75
N ALA A 183 7.90 -5.01 6.71
CA ALA A 183 7.45 -5.75 5.54
C ALA A 183 6.62 -6.95 6.00
N GLU A 184 5.29 -6.82 5.93
CA GLU A 184 4.31 -7.85 6.34
C GLU A 184 4.50 -9.16 5.59
N TYR A 185 4.90 -9.08 4.32
CA TYR A 185 5.13 -10.25 3.47
C TYR A 185 6.17 -11.20 4.06
N GLY A 186 7.28 -10.67 4.62
CA GLY A 186 8.30 -11.50 5.26
C GLY A 186 9.70 -10.89 5.30
N PRO A 187 10.64 -11.56 5.99
CA PRO A 187 12.00 -11.04 6.20
C PRO A 187 12.81 -10.84 4.91
N ALA A 188 12.47 -11.54 3.82
CA ALA A 188 13.18 -11.36 2.55
C ALA A 188 12.96 -9.99 1.88
N LYS A 189 12.02 -9.19 2.39
CA LYS A 189 11.77 -7.79 1.97
C LYS A 189 12.31 -6.76 2.96
N ARG A 190 12.99 -7.16 4.03
CA ARG A 190 13.44 -6.26 5.10
C ARG A 190 14.91 -5.88 4.92
N TRP A 191 15.19 -4.60 4.77
CA TRP A 191 16.53 -4.07 4.85
C TRP A 191 17.04 -4.24 6.28
N PRO A 192 18.34 -4.56 6.51
CA PRO A 192 18.87 -4.86 7.84
C PRO A 192 18.66 -3.72 8.85
N ALA A 193 18.37 -4.06 10.10
CA ALA A 193 18.25 -3.11 11.20
C ALA A 193 19.55 -2.28 11.38
N ALA A 194 20.72 -2.90 11.23
CA ALA A 194 22.00 -2.21 11.28
C ALA A 194 22.14 -1.13 10.20
N HIS A 195 21.59 -1.34 9.02
CA HIS A 195 21.61 -0.38 7.92
C HIS A 195 20.65 0.79 8.19
N PHE A 196 19.44 0.54 8.69
CA PHE A 196 18.54 1.60 9.16
C PHE A 196 19.15 2.40 10.29
N ALA A 197 19.82 1.75 11.26
CA ALA A 197 20.53 2.42 12.35
C ALA A 197 21.66 3.33 11.85
N ALA A 198 22.44 2.86 10.85
CA ALA A 198 23.49 3.67 10.24
C ALA A 198 22.91 4.90 9.53
N LEU A 199 21.80 4.73 8.81
CA LEU A 199 21.10 5.85 8.16
C LEU A 199 20.54 6.84 9.18
N ALA A 200 19.91 6.37 10.27
CA ALA A 200 19.39 7.21 11.35
C ALA A 200 20.48 8.06 12.00
N ARG A 201 21.68 7.48 12.28
CA ARG A 201 22.82 8.26 12.79
C ARG A 201 23.26 9.36 11.84
N ARG A 202 23.26 9.09 10.51
CA ARG A 202 23.61 10.11 9.52
C ARG A 202 22.59 11.25 9.48
N LEU A 203 21.30 10.92 9.53
CA LEU A 203 20.22 11.91 9.59
C LEU A 203 20.36 12.79 10.83
N ALA A 204 20.56 12.18 12.01
CA ALA A 204 20.76 12.89 13.26
C ALA A 204 21.96 13.84 13.22
N ALA A 205 23.08 13.41 12.61
CA ALA A 205 24.28 14.23 12.43
C ALA A 205 24.03 15.46 11.52
N GLN A 206 23.01 15.41 10.67
CA GLN A 206 22.59 16.54 9.82
C GLN A 206 21.43 17.37 10.43
N GLY A 207 21.04 17.08 11.67
CA GLY A 207 19.92 17.76 12.33
C GLY A 207 18.55 17.37 11.75
N VAL A 208 18.44 16.22 11.07
CA VAL A 208 17.22 15.68 10.51
C VAL A 208 16.67 14.58 11.41
N ASP A 209 15.39 14.63 11.74
CA ASP A 209 14.76 13.58 12.53
C ASP A 209 14.53 12.32 11.69
N ALA A 210 14.74 11.15 12.29
CA ALA A 210 14.39 9.86 11.72
C ALA A 210 13.18 9.29 12.46
N TRP A 211 12.05 9.09 11.78
CA TRP A 211 10.85 8.50 12.36
C TRP A 211 10.73 7.03 11.92
N LEU A 212 10.85 6.09 12.85
CA LEU A 212 10.65 4.67 12.54
C LEU A 212 9.14 4.37 12.51
N LEU A 213 8.65 3.96 11.34
CA LEU A 213 7.26 3.57 11.12
C LEU A 213 7.16 2.07 10.80
N GLY A 214 6.18 1.40 11.39
CA GLY A 214 5.91 -0.01 11.20
C GLY A 214 4.71 -0.48 12.03
N ALA A 215 4.24 -1.68 11.75
CA ALA A 215 3.21 -2.34 12.53
C ALA A 215 3.75 -2.85 13.88
N ALA A 216 2.87 -3.20 14.81
CA ALA A 216 3.28 -3.75 16.11
C ALA A 216 4.19 -5.00 15.99
N GLY A 217 4.00 -5.80 14.94
CA GLY A 217 4.86 -6.97 14.65
C GLY A 217 6.30 -6.61 14.28
N ASP A 218 6.58 -5.35 13.94
CA ASP A 218 7.93 -4.87 13.61
C ASP A 218 8.68 -4.32 14.84
N ALA A 219 8.06 -4.31 16.04
CA ALA A 219 8.65 -3.78 17.27
C ALA A 219 10.04 -4.38 17.62
N PRO A 220 10.30 -5.69 17.40
CA PRO A 220 11.66 -6.24 17.66
C PRO A 220 12.74 -5.58 16.79
N ILE A 221 12.42 -5.26 15.52
CA ILE A 221 13.34 -4.60 14.59
C ILE A 221 13.59 -3.15 15.04
N GLY A 222 12.52 -2.46 15.46
CA GLY A 222 12.64 -1.11 16.02
C GLY A 222 13.55 -1.05 17.24
N ALA A 223 13.38 -1.99 18.18
CA ALA A 223 14.23 -2.10 19.37
C ALA A 223 15.69 -2.39 19.01
N GLU A 224 15.94 -3.22 18.00
CA GLU A 224 17.29 -3.48 17.48
C GLU A 224 17.92 -2.21 16.90
N ILE A 225 17.16 -1.41 16.13
CA ILE A 225 17.64 -0.13 15.58
C ILE A 225 17.97 0.85 16.70
N GLU A 226 17.12 0.97 17.73
CA GLU A 226 17.37 1.83 18.89
C GLU A 226 18.63 1.40 19.68
N ALA A 227 18.84 0.10 19.87
CA ALA A 227 20.03 -0.42 20.54
C ALA A 227 21.31 -0.15 19.73
N LEU A 228 21.24 -0.22 18.38
CA LEU A 228 22.38 0.05 17.50
C LEU A 228 22.66 1.56 17.32
N ALA A 229 21.65 2.41 17.46
CA ALA A 229 21.74 3.87 17.24
C ALA A 229 20.96 4.64 18.33
N PRO A 230 21.39 4.60 19.60
CA PRO A 230 20.67 5.22 20.70
C PRO A 230 20.43 6.73 20.46
N GLY A 231 19.17 7.15 20.57
CA GLY A 231 18.77 8.56 20.42
C GLY A 231 18.83 9.12 18.99
N ALA A 232 19.19 8.30 17.98
CA ALA A 232 19.29 8.74 16.59
C ALA A 232 17.94 8.66 15.82
N ALA A 233 16.93 8.01 16.38
CA ALA A 233 15.61 7.88 15.76
C ALA A 233 14.50 7.96 16.80
N ILE A 234 13.32 8.40 16.37
CA ILE A 234 12.09 8.41 17.16
C ILE A 234 11.30 7.16 16.75
N ASN A 235 11.16 6.23 17.69
CA ASN A 235 10.47 4.97 17.44
C ASN A 235 8.95 5.11 17.63
N LEU A 236 8.21 5.05 16.53
CA LEU A 236 6.75 5.13 16.48
C LEU A 236 6.09 3.80 16.10
N ILE A 237 6.89 2.71 16.02
CA ILE A 237 6.43 1.38 15.61
C ILE A 237 5.39 0.85 16.58
N GLY A 238 4.25 0.39 16.04
CA GLY A 238 3.13 -0.13 16.83
C GLY A 238 2.39 0.90 17.67
N ARG A 239 2.80 2.18 17.64
CA ARG A 239 2.16 3.28 18.37
C ARG A 239 1.19 4.08 17.50
N THR A 240 1.32 3.99 16.19
CA THR A 240 0.54 4.71 15.20
C THR A 240 -0.63 3.88 14.69
N THR A 241 -1.78 4.51 14.48
CA THR A 241 -2.81 3.99 13.58
C THR A 241 -2.34 4.15 12.14
N LEU A 242 -3.00 3.50 11.19
CA LEU A 242 -2.68 3.69 9.78
C LEU A 242 -2.97 5.13 9.30
N GLY A 243 -3.99 5.80 9.86
CA GLY A 243 -4.24 7.22 9.64
C GLY A 243 -3.08 8.10 10.12
N ASP A 244 -2.60 7.86 11.35
CA ASP A 244 -1.41 8.57 11.86
C ASP A 244 -0.18 8.36 10.95
N ALA A 245 0.02 7.13 10.45
CA ALA A 245 1.15 6.84 9.56
C ALA A 245 1.05 7.61 8.22
N VAL A 246 -0.16 7.78 7.66
CA VAL A 246 -0.39 8.62 6.48
C VAL A 246 -0.04 10.08 6.78
N ASP A 247 -0.49 10.62 7.92
CA ASP A 247 -0.23 12.01 8.31
C ASP A 247 1.26 12.27 8.58
N LEU A 248 1.96 11.33 9.23
CA LEU A 248 3.40 11.41 9.46
C LEU A 248 4.20 11.35 8.15
N ILE A 249 3.81 10.47 7.24
CA ILE A 249 4.43 10.40 5.91
C ILE A 249 4.17 11.68 5.13
N ALA A 250 2.98 12.26 5.22
CA ALA A 250 2.65 13.55 4.60
C ALA A 250 3.50 14.70 5.17
N ALA A 251 3.78 14.68 6.47
CA ALA A 251 4.64 15.67 7.15
C ALA A 251 6.14 15.49 6.87
N ALA A 252 6.58 14.26 6.52
CA ALA A 252 7.98 13.96 6.31
C ALA A 252 8.55 14.68 5.07
N THR A 253 9.79 15.12 5.15
CA THR A 253 10.55 15.70 4.03
C THR A 253 10.80 14.64 2.94
N ALA A 254 11.12 13.42 3.36
CA ALA A 254 11.33 12.28 2.49
C ALA A 254 11.01 10.96 3.20
N VAL A 255 10.94 9.89 2.44
CA VAL A 255 10.64 8.54 2.93
C VAL A 255 11.70 7.56 2.44
N VAL A 256 12.15 6.67 3.30
CA VAL A 256 12.91 5.47 2.93
C VAL A 256 12.08 4.26 3.34
N SER A 257 11.78 3.39 2.40
CA SER A 257 10.86 2.27 2.67
C SER A 257 11.32 0.97 2.01
N ASN A 258 11.19 -0.12 2.74
CA ASN A 258 11.14 -1.43 2.09
C ASN A 258 9.96 -1.46 1.09
N ASP A 259 9.97 -2.40 0.13
CA ASP A 259 8.79 -2.71 -0.68
C ASP A 259 7.65 -3.21 0.22
N SER A 260 6.81 -2.28 0.66
CA SER A 260 5.75 -2.48 1.65
C SER A 260 4.55 -1.58 1.38
N GLY A 261 3.47 -1.75 2.16
CA GLY A 261 2.27 -0.92 2.02
C GLY A 261 2.53 0.58 2.24
N LEU A 262 3.43 0.95 3.18
CA LEU A 262 3.76 2.36 3.45
C LEU A 262 4.59 3.00 2.32
N MET A 263 5.33 2.22 1.53
CA MET A 263 5.96 2.71 0.30
C MET A 263 4.91 3.25 -0.68
N HIS A 264 3.82 2.51 -0.88
CA HIS A 264 2.73 2.94 -1.75
C HIS A 264 1.98 4.16 -1.18
N VAL A 265 1.84 4.25 0.16
CA VAL A 265 1.29 5.44 0.83
C VAL A 265 2.17 6.66 0.53
N ALA A 266 3.49 6.55 0.67
CA ALA A 266 4.42 7.64 0.37
C ALA A 266 4.33 8.07 -1.10
N ALA A 267 4.25 7.11 -2.03
CA ALA A 267 4.06 7.39 -3.45
C ALA A 267 2.74 8.12 -3.73
N ALA A 268 1.64 7.67 -3.13
CA ALA A 268 0.31 8.27 -3.32
C ALA A 268 0.17 9.66 -2.68
N LEU A 269 0.99 9.98 -1.68
CA LEU A 269 1.15 11.32 -1.10
C LEU A 269 2.15 12.19 -1.87
N ASP A 270 2.70 11.68 -2.97
CA ASP A 270 3.70 12.35 -3.81
C ASP A 270 4.92 12.85 -3.02
N ARG A 271 5.39 12.05 -2.02
CA ARG A 271 6.57 12.37 -1.24
C ARG A 271 7.84 11.87 -1.92
N PRO A 272 8.99 12.61 -1.79
CA PRO A 272 10.28 12.07 -2.18
C PRO A 272 10.50 10.72 -1.49
N LEU A 273 10.81 9.69 -2.26
CA LEU A 273 10.82 8.30 -1.80
C LEU A 273 12.06 7.55 -2.29
N VAL A 274 12.77 6.90 -1.37
CA VAL A 274 13.75 5.87 -1.71
C VAL A 274 13.14 4.52 -1.38
N ALA A 275 12.86 3.73 -2.42
CA ALA A 275 12.22 2.42 -2.32
C ALA A 275 13.25 1.29 -2.46
N LEU A 276 13.29 0.39 -1.47
CA LEU A 276 14.28 -0.69 -1.35
C LEU A 276 13.68 -2.01 -1.80
N TYR A 277 14.20 -2.58 -2.89
CA TYR A 277 13.71 -3.84 -3.47
C TYR A 277 14.75 -4.94 -3.32
N GLY A 278 14.32 -6.07 -2.78
CA GLY A 278 15.11 -7.27 -2.62
C GLY A 278 14.45 -8.46 -3.31
N SER A 279 13.67 -9.26 -2.59
CA SER A 279 13.01 -10.48 -3.11
C SER A 279 11.83 -10.22 -4.05
N SER A 280 11.35 -9.00 -4.16
CA SER A 280 10.21 -8.59 -4.99
C SER A 280 10.63 -7.80 -6.23
N SER A 281 9.67 -7.55 -7.11
CA SER A 281 9.91 -6.89 -8.39
C SER A 281 9.33 -5.47 -8.41
N PRO A 282 10.15 -4.45 -8.71
CA PRO A 282 9.65 -3.11 -8.96
C PRO A 282 8.82 -3.00 -10.24
N VAL A 283 8.84 -4.02 -11.10
CA VAL A 283 7.95 -4.09 -12.26
C VAL A 283 6.54 -4.48 -11.83
N PHE A 284 6.39 -5.42 -10.89
CA PHE A 284 5.10 -5.92 -10.46
C PHE A 284 4.30 -4.92 -9.62
N THR A 285 4.94 -4.34 -8.62
CA THR A 285 4.33 -3.37 -7.68
C THR A 285 5.21 -2.12 -7.54
N PRO A 286 5.40 -1.32 -8.61
CA PRO A 286 6.20 -0.09 -8.52
C PRO A 286 5.54 0.94 -7.60
N PRO A 287 6.32 1.80 -6.93
CA PRO A 287 5.80 3.03 -6.37
C PRO A 287 5.38 3.97 -7.51
N LEU A 288 4.06 4.28 -7.56
CA LEU A 288 3.48 5.04 -8.66
C LEU A 288 3.60 6.56 -8.38
N THR A 289 4.78 7.09 -8.60
CA THR A 289 5.12 8.51 -8.53
C THR A 289 6.45 8.76 -9.27
N SER A 290 6.61 9.93 -9.85
CA SER A 290 7.89 10.38 -10.44
C SER A 290 8.96 10.74 -9.41
N LYS A 291 8.59 10.84 -8.11
CA LYS A 291 9.51 11.22 -7.01
C LYS A 291 10.16 10.01 -6.33
N ALA A 292 10.01 8.81 -6.88
CA ALA A 292 10.61 7.61 -6.31
C ALA A 292 11.97 7.29 -6.95
N THR A 293 12.97 7.08 -6.11
CA THR A 293 14.23 6.43 -6.49
C THR A 293 14.17 4.97 -6.05
N ILE A 294 14.16 4.05 -7.01
CA ILE A 294 14.14 2.62 -6.74
C ILE A 294 15.56 2.09 -6.65
N LEU A 295 15.89 1.45 -5.54
CA LEU A 295 17.16 0.78 -5.32
C LEU A 295 16.99 -0.73 -5.29
N SER A 296 17.66 -1.40 -6.21
CA SER A 296 17.78 -2.87 -6.28
C SER A 296 19.18 -3.25 -6.75
N LEU A 297 19.69 -4.36 -6.27
CA LEU A 297 20.99 -4.90 -6.71
C LEU A 297 20.85 -5.79 -7.96
N ASN A 298 19.65 -6.15 -8.35
CA ASN A 298 19.35 -6.99 -9.53
C ASN A 298 20.21 -8.26 -9.57
N LEU A 299 20.36 -8.94 -8.41
CA LEU A 299 21.11 -10.19 -8.33
C LEU A 299 20.43 -11.29 -9.16
N ALA A 300 21.19 -12.26 -9.66
CA ALA A 300 20.66 -13.37 -10.45
C ALA A 300 19.54 -14.17 -9.73
N CYS A 301 19.52 -14.16 -8.38
CA CYS A 301 18.49 -14.79 -7.57
C CYS A 301 17.31 -13.85 -7.21
N SER A 302 17.28 -12.61 -7.74
CA SER A 302 16.27 -11.60 -7.43
C SER A 302 15.64 -11.06 -8.73
N PRO A 303 14.29 -10.91 -8.79
CA PRO A 303 13.31 -11.20 -7.74
C PRO A 303 13.00 -12.70 -7.60
N CYS A 304 12.94 -13.22 -6.38
CA CYS A 304 12.54 -14.61 -6.12
C CYS A 304 11.11 -14.76 -5.61
N PHE A 305 10.48 -13.67 -5.17
CA PHE A 305 9.15 -13.63 -4.57
C PHE A 305 8.96 -14.52 -3.33
N GLU A 306 10.05 -14.92 -2.67
CA GLU A 306 10.00 -15.75 -1.49
C GLU A 306 9.85 -14.92 -0.21
N ARG A 307 9.13 -15.45 0.79
CA ARG A 307 8.96 -14.81 2.10
C ARG A 307 10.24 -14.82 2.94
N ARG A 308 11.04 -15.87 2.75
CA ARG A 308 12.39 -16.05 3.35
C ARG A 308 13.37 -16.37 2.23
N CYS A 309 14.58 -15.87 2.36
CA CYS A 309 15.61 -16.14 1.36
C CYS A 309 15.88 -17.67 1.27
N PRO A 310 15.63 -18.31 0.11
CA PRO A 310 15.85 -19.74 -0.04
C PRO A 310 17.33 -20.12 0.02
N LEU A 311 18.23 -19.16 -0.24
CA LEU A 311 19.68 -19.31 -0.18
C LEU A 311 20.25 -18.90 1.20
N GLY A 312 19.42 -18.40 2.11
CA GLY A 312 19.81 -18.03 3.47
C GLY A 312 20.65 -16.76 3.64
N HIS A 313 21.17 -16.17 2.55
CA HIS A 313 22.13 -15.06 2.63
C HIS A 313 21.50 -13.66 2.62
N PHE A 314 20.27 -13.47 2.11
CA PHE A 314 19.56 -12.18 1.98
C PHE A 314 20.38 -11.08 1.26
N ASN A 315 21.36 -11.43 0.40
CA ASN A 315 22.32 -10.49 -0.19
C ASN A 315 21.67 -9.36 -0.99
N CYS A 316 20.49 -9.57 -1.55
CA CYS A 316 19.75 -8.54 -2.29
C CYS A 316 19.44 -7.29 -1.45
N LEU A 317 19.38 -7.43 -0.10
CA LEU A 317 19.20 -6.31 0.84
C LEU A 317 20.40 -6.15 1.77
N ASN A 318 21.08 -7.24 2.17
CA ASN A 318 22.26 -7.15 3.02
C ASN A 318 23.42 -6.40 2.37
N GLN A 319 23.59 -6.51 1.05
CA GLN A 319 24.63 -5.80 0.28
C GLN A 319 24.15 -4.46 -0.29
N LEU A 320 22.90 -4.07 -0.03
CA LEU A 320 22.42 -2.73 -0.35
C LEU A 320 22.88 -1.77 0.76
N GLU A 321 24.07 -1.26 0.62
CA GLU A 321 24.76 -0.48 1.65
C GLU A 321 24.05 0.87 1.96
N PRO A 322 24.12 1.33 3.23
CA PRO A 322 23.54 2.61 3.66
C PRO A 322 24.03 3.81 2.87
N ASP A 323 25.26 3.79 2.37
CA ASP A 323 25.83 4.86 1.54
C ASP A 323 25.06 5.08 0.25
N ARG A 324 24.62 3.99 -0.38
CA ARG A 324 23.81 4.07 -1.60
C ARG A 324 22.42 4.66 -1.34
N VAL A 325 21.81 4.29 -0.21
CA VAL A 325 20.51 4.85 0.22
C VAL A 325 20.67 6.32 0.59
N TRP A 326 21.73 6.67 1.30
CA TRP A 326 22.05 8.05 1.65
C TRP A 326 22.21 8.92 0.41
N THR A 327 22.99 8.49 -0.57
CA THR A 327 23.20 9.23 -1.84
C THR A 327 21.89 9.47 -2.57
N ALA A 328 20.99 8.48 -2.61
CA ALA A 328 19.68 8.62 -3.23
C ALA A 328 18.73 9.55 -2.45
N LEU A 329 18.93 9.70 -1.14
CA LEU A 329 18.12 10.54 -0.26
C LEU A 329 18.54 12.02 -0.27
N GLN A 330 19.83 12.29 -0.46
CA GLN A 330 20.40 13.65 -0.38
C GLN A 330 19.65 14.73 -1.19
N PRO A 331 19.21 14.48 -2.45
CA PRO A 331 18.50 15.51 -3.22
C PRO A 331 17.21 15.99 -2.55
N ALA A 332 16.55 15.11 -1.81
CA ALA A 332 15.31 15.45 -1.09
C ALA A 332 15.56 16.23 0.22
N LEU A 333 16.78 16.22 0.73
CA LEU A 333 17.19 16.92 1.96
C LEU A 333 17.85 18.27 1.67
N ALA A 334 18.18 18.55 0.40
CA ALA A 334 18.74 19.84 0.02
C ALA A 334 17.74 20.97 0.31
N PRO A 335 18.20 22.12 0.83
CA PRO A 335 17.32 23.28 1.00
C PRO A 335 16.64 23.62 -0.33
N THR A 336 15.32 23.78 -0.30
CA THR A 336 14.61 24.34 -1.46
C THR A 336 15.08 25.77 -1.67
N SER A 337 15.83 26.00 -2.77
CA SER A 337 16.31 27.31 -3.20
C SER A 337 15.16 28.27 -3.53
#